data_bcb3ab3ad2a6b0fcf33e14b722f1fe43
#
_entry.id   bcb3ab3ad2a6b0fcf33e14b722f1fe43
#
_cell.length_a   1.000
_cell.length_b   1.000
_cell.length_c   1.000
_cell.angle_alpha   90.00
_cell.angle_beta   90.00
_cell.angle_gamma   90.00
#
_symmetry.space_group_name_H-M   'P 1'
#
loop_
_entity.id
_entity.type
_entity.pdbx_description
1 polymer ?
#
loop_
_entity_poly.entity_id
_entity_poly.type
_entity_poly.pdbx_seq_one_letter_code
_entity_poly.pdbx_strand_id
1 'polypeptide(L)'
;MKIRHLLPLLCGWFAFVGISLKTQAQSSVSAMKEVQTRAESNIAAVAQLHVDLATPLTLQDVHTAKKTWRRSKITLTSTALPALNHSDSAKFRGRGNTSWSMGEKKPYRFKLDKSHALLGGAKGKAWVLLSQPIKGSLLTNPIGFRAAQLVGTVAANHVLPVELYVNQEYRGLYILTEQVDAASNSVKLKDESKGALLELDDYDGTYKDDNFRLPVSVKSPEAQDYSKAYGKEAEKTFSAQLRSEVNRFTAAVKAGKAEEVMDVEAFARYFFVNALCDNRELRHPKSTFVHRTDIFSPSSLWTFGPVWDVDWAFGYEGTFQYLGTPADSTYLLGAGPNKSGKEFFRAMFLSQSVRDAYQRVCHDFVEKGKIDQLAAYVEEFETSVRTAAQRDWKQWYGHDRWGYERPYPYASAVSYWQSWLRARAAYLVQEADHWQQTKGVTYLNDNTITAIRTLPWGTADAPTDAAAAPSLSSPAVSHIYDLSGHRLSPSDAAQPSSAAPRLLIVNGKKVIR
;
A
#
# COMPACT_ATOMS: atom_id res chain seq x y z
N MET A 1 29.74 16.12 -69.72
CA MET A 1 28.30 16.14 -70.03
C MET A 1 27.52 15.67 -68.77
N LYS A 2 26.87 16.61 -68.16
CA LYS A 2 25.74 16.58 -67.21
C LYS A 2 25.51 15.33 -66.33
N ILE A 3 25.89 15.45 -65.05
CA ILE A 3 25.16 14.76 -63.92
C ILE A 3 24.60 15.89 -63.04
N ARG A 4 23.36 16.22 -63.23
CA ARG A 4 22.51 17.01 -62.34
C ARG A 4 21.17 16.29 -62.21
N HIS A 5 20.63 16.22 -61.00
CA HIS A 5 19.33 15.72 -60.56
C HIS A 5 19.27 14.30 -59.98
N LEU A 6 19.73 14.17 -58.73
CA LEU A 6 19.31 13.07 -57.85
C LEU A 6 19.43 13.47 -56.35
N LEU A 7 19.04 14.70 -55.97
CA LEU A 7 19.12 15.14 -54.57
C LEU A 7 17.82 15.70 -53.93
N PRO A 8 16.62 15.59 -54.48
CA PRO A 8 15.44 15.99 -53.70
C PRO A 8 14.63 14.85 -53.10
N LEU A 9 14.90 13.58 -53.41
CA LEU A 9 14.07 12.47 -52.93
C LEU A 9 14.46 11.91 -51.55
N LEU A 10 15.68 12.15 -51.08
CA LEU A 10 16.14 11.67 -49.76
C LEU A 10 15.72 12.58 -48.61
N CYS A 11 15.57 13.89 -48.82
CA CYS A 11 15.12 14.80 -47.76
C CYS A 11 13.62 14.66 -47.43
N GLY A 12 12.79 14.24 -48.39
CA GLY A 12 11.35 14.04 -48.16
C GLY A 12 11.06 12.82 -47.28
N TRP A 13 11.87 11.77 -47.42
CA TRP A 13 11.69 10.56 -46.63
C TRP A 13 12.11 10.73 -45.15
N PHE A 14 13.18 11.48 -44.89
CA PHE A 14 13.59 11.78 -43.52
C PHE A 14 12.64 12.74 -42.80
N ALA A 15 12.03 13.68 -43.50
CA ALA A 15 11.00 14.55 -42.92
C ALA A 15 9.70 13.80 -42.63
N PHE A 16 9.27 12.90 -43.52
CA PHE A 16 8.05 12.09 -43.30
C PHE A 16 8.23 11.05 -42.19
N VAL A 17 9.39 10.40 -42.10
CA VAL A 17 9.71 9.47 -41.03
C VAL A 17 9.85 10.22 -39.69
N GLY A 18 10.47 11.39 -39.67
CA GLY A 18 10.61 12.22 -38.47
C GLY A 18 9.27 12.79 -37.98
N ILE A 19 8.36 13.16 -38.89
CA ILE A 19 7.00 13.60 -38.54
C ILE A 19 6.17 12.40 -38.04
N SER A 20 6.25 11.23 -38.68
CA SER A 20 5.57 10.02 -38.27
C SER A 20 6.02 9.55 -36.89
N LEU A 21 7.33 9.56 -36.62
CA LEU A 21 7.88 9.20 -35.31
C LEU A 21 7.50 10.21 -34.20
N LYS A 22 7.51 11.51 -34.50
CA LYS A 22 7.05 12.54 -33.55
C LYS A 22 5.57 12.45 -33.26
N THR A 23 4.74 12.22 -34.28
CA THR A 23 3.28 12.06 -34.11
C THR A 23 2.96 10.76 -33.35
N GLN A 24 3.69 9.69 -33.58
CA GLN A 24 3.52 8.42 -32.88
C GLN A 24 3.99 8.50 -31.42
N ALA A 25 5.10 9.20 -31.14
CA ALA A 25 5.56 9.49 -29.79
C ALA A 25 4.59 10.41 -29.04
N GLN A 26 4.05 11.43 -29.70
CA GLN A 26 3.08 12.35 -29.12
C GLN A 26 1.71 11.69 -28.88
N SER A 27 1.30 10.78 -29.76
CA SER A 27 0.09 9.95 -29.55
C SER A 27 0.29 8.93 -28.44
N SER A 28 1.48 8.35 -28.27
CA SER A 28 1.78 7.43 -27.17
C SER A 28 1.84 8.12 -25.81
N VAL A 29 2.38 9.34 -25.74
CA VAL A 29 2.37 10.16 -24.52
C VAL A 29 0.96 10.60 -24.17
N SER A 30 0.13 10.99 -25.13
CA SER A 30 -1.28 11.33 -24.93
C SER A 30 -2.09 10.11 -24.47
N ALA A 31 -1.87 8.95 -25.08
CA ALA A 31 -2.51 7.70 -24.68
C ALA A 31 -2.08 7.26 -23.26
N MET A 32 -0.81 7.40 -22.89
CA MET A 32 -0.35 7.12 -21.53
C MET A 32 -0.95 8.08 -20.50
N LYS A 33 -1.09 9.35 -20.85
CA LYS A 33 -1.74 10.34 -19.99
C LYS A 33 -3.24 10.04 -19.82
N GLU A 34 -3.92 9.61 -20.86
CA GLU A 34 -5.31 9.19 -20.82
C GLU A 34 -5.47 7.91 -19.97
N VAL A 35 -4.58 6.94 -20.10
CA VAL A 35 -4.57 5.73 -19.27
C VAL A 35 -4.35 6.08 -17.80
N GLN A 36 -3.43 6.98 -17.51
CA GLN A 36 -3.17 7.45 -16.14
C GLN A 36 -4.38 8.21 -15.57
N THR A 37 -4.99 9.11 -16.35
CA THR A 37 -6.20 9.84 -15.96
C THR A 37 -7.38 8.89 -15.74
N ARG A 38 -7.53 7.85 -16.56
CA ARG A 38 -8.57 6.82 -16.38
C ARG A 38 -8.31 5.96 -15.15
N ALA A 39 -7.08 5.58 -14.86
CA ALA A 39 -6.73 4.88 -13.64
C ALA A 39 -7.03 5.73 -12.39
N GLU A 40 -6.77 7.02 -12.45
CA GLU A 40 -7.15 7.98 -11.40
C GLU A 40 -8.67 8.15 -11.29
N SER A 41 -9.40 8.15 -12.41
CA SER A 41 -10.87 8.22 -12.46
C SER A 41 -11.57 6.93 -12.01
N ASN A 42 -10.89 5.78 -12.06
CA ASN A 42 -11.44 4.51 -11.58
C ASN A 42 -11.77 4.53 -10.08
N ILE A 43 -11.21 5.48 -9.35
CA ILE A 43 -11.45 5.68 -7.93
C ILE A 43 -12.81 6.33 -7.68
N ALA A 44 -13.26 7.17 -8.60
CA ALA A 44 -14.49 7.97 -8.46
C ALA A 44 -15.79 7.20 -8.77
N ALA A 45 -15.73 5.90 -9.06
CA ALA A 45 -16.93 5.14 -9.43
C ALA A 45 -16.83 3.67 -9.00
N VAL A 46 -17.79 3.24 -8.20
CA VAL A 46 -17.93 1.82 -7.84
C VAL A 46 -18.43 1.05 -9.08
N ALA A 47 -17.69 0.04 -9.49
CA ALA A 47 -18.10 -0.89 -10.53
C ALA A 47 -18.79 -2.13 -9.93
N GLN A 48 -19.43 -2.95 -10.77
CA GLN A 48 -19.95 -4.25 -10.37
C GLN A 48 -19.06 -5.34 -10.96
N LEU A 49 -18.70 -6.33 -10.13
CA LEU A 49 -17.95 -7.50 -10.55
C LEU A 49 -18.76 -8.76 -10.27
N HIS A 50 -19.18 -9.43 -11.33
CA HIS A 50 -19.86 -10.70 -11.26
C HIS A 50 -18.86 -11.85 -11.51
N VAL A 51 -18.92 -12.86 -10.66
CA VAL A 51 -18.15 -14.12 -10.77
C VAL A 51 -19.16 -15.24 -10.84
N ASP A 52 -19.36 -15.80 -12.03
CA ASP A 52 -20.19 -16.98 -12.22
C ASP A 52 -19.29 -18.22 -12.20
N LEU A 53 -19.40 -19.02 -11.15
CA LEU A 53 -18.68 -20.28 -11.04
C LEU A 53 -19.27 -21.32 -12.01
N ALA A 54 -18.42 -22.16 -12.58
CA ALA A 54 -18.90 -23.22 -13.48
C ALA A 54 -19.79 -24.20 -12.72
N THR A 55 -20.98 -24.49 -13.27
CA THR A 55 -21.93 -25.45 -12.67
C THR A 55 -21.30 -26.84 -12.50
N PRO A 56 -21.48 -27.52 -11.35
CA PRO A 56 -22.37 -27.18 -10.22
C PRO A 56 -21.68 -26.45 -9.05
N LEU A 57 -20.54 -25.79 -9.25
CA LEU A 57 -19.73 -25.19 -8.19
C LEU A 57 -20.46 -24.04 -7.46
N THR A 58 -20.28 -24.02 -6.16
CA THR A 58 -20.79 -22.98 -5.26
C THR A 58 -19.66 -22.19 -4.61
N LEU A 59 -19.99 -21.11 -3.93
CA LEU A 59 -19.01 -20.36 -3.13
C LEU A 59 -18.45 -21.19 -1.98
N GLN A 60 -19.24 -22.12 -1.44
CA GLN A 60 -18.79 -23.05 -0.39
C GLN A 60 -17.65 -23.95 -0.89
N ASP A 61 -17.65 -24.36 -2.15
CA ASP A 61 -16.55 -25.12 -2.73
C ASP A 61 -15.24 -24.32 -2.79
N VAL A 62 -15.34 -23.01 -2.99
CA VAL A 62 -14.19 -22.09 -2.91
C VAL A 62 -13.69 -21.96 -1.47
N HIS A 63 -14.61 -21.86 -0.50
CA HIS A 63 -14.26 -21.70 0.89
C HIS A 63 -13.63 -22.97 1.48
N THR A 64 -14.17 -24.14 1.16
CA THR A 64 -13.66 -25.44 1.63
C THR A 64 -12.25 -25.73 1.12
N ALA A 65 -11.95 -25.33 -0.12
CA ALA A 65 -10.65 -25.57 -0.74
C ALA A 65 -10.03 -24.25 -1.24
N LYS A 66 -9.69 -23.34 -0.33
CA LYS A 66 -9.22 -21.98 -0.55
C LYS A 66 -8.18 -21.85 -1.68
N LYS A 67 -7.20 -22.75 -1.73
CA LYS A 67 -6.09 -22.68 -2.70
C LYS A 67 -6.43 -23.30 -4.06
N THR A 68 -7.58 -23.97 -4.20
CA THR A 68 -7.97 -24.66 -5.44
C THR A 68 -8.64 -23.70 -6.41
N TRP A 69 -8.10 -23.62 -7.63
CA TRP A 69 -8.70 -22.84 -8.69
C TRP A 69 -10.01 -23.47 -9.19
N ARG A 70 -11.05 -22.65 -9.27
CA ARG A 70 -12.37 -23.02 -9.82
C ARG A 70 -12.60 -22.29 -11.13
N ARG A 71 -13.08 -23.01 -12.14
CA ARG A 71 -13.48 -22.37 -13.42
C ARG A 71 -14.62 -21.40 -13.17
N SER A 72 -14.57 -20.26 -13.82
CA SER A 72 -15.56 -19.19 -13.67
C SER A 72 -15.60 -18.32 -14.91
N LYS A 73 -16.63 -17.48 -14.98
CA LYS A 73 -16.72 -16.32 -15.86
C LYS A 73 -16.64 -15.07 -14.99
N ILE A 74 -15.87 -14.08 -15.42
CA ILE A 74 -15.78 -12.78 -14.78
C ILE A 74 -16.46 -11.76 -15.68
N THR A 75 -17.34 -10.92 -15.12
CA THR A 75 -17.96 -9.81 -15.82
C THR A 75 -17.83 -8.54 -14.97
N LEU A 76 -17.04 -7.60 -15.45
CA LEU A 76 -16.86 -6.28 -14.86
C LEU A 76 -17.73 -5.29 -15.63
N THR A 77 -18.55 -4.51 -14.92
CA THR A 77 -19.39 -3.46 -15.50
C THR A 77 -19.27 -2.17 -14.71
N SER A 78 -19.14 -1.05 -15.42
CA SER A 78 -19.13 0.28 -14.85
C SER A 78 -19.97 1.21 -15.73
N THR A 79 -20.95 1.87 -15.14
CA THR A 79 -21.76 2.87 -15.85
C THR A 79 -21.02 4.19 -16.02
N ALA A 80 -20.20 4.56 -15.03
CA ALA A 80 -19.40 5.77 -15.07
C ALA A 80 -18.18 5.66 -15.99
N LEU A 81 -17.62 4.44 -16.14
CA LEU A 81 -16.44 4.16 -16.93
C LEU A 81 -16.69 2.97 -17.88
N PRO A 82 -17.57 3.10 -18.90
CA PRO A 82 -17.94 1.97 -19.76
C PRO A 82 -16.76 1.32 -20.50
N ALA A 83 -15.66 2.06 -20.69
CA ALA A 83 -14.44 1.53 -21.30
C ALA A 83 -13.77 0.41 -20.48
N LEU A 84 -14.13 0.27 -19.19
CA LEU A 84 -13.66 -0.82 -18.33
C LEU A 84 -14.53 -2.08 -18.43
N ASN A 85 -15.70 -2.00 -19.06
CA ASN A 85 -16.60 -3.15 -19.19
C ASN A 85 -15.87 -4.30 -19.88
N HIS A 86 -15.85 -5.44 -19.22
CA HIS A 86 -15.13 -6.61 -19.69
C HIS A 86 -15.80 -7.90 -19.23
N SER A 87 -15.79 -8.91 -20.08
CA SER A 87 -16.24 -10.25 -19.73
C SER A 87 -15.31 -11.29 -20.33
N ASP A 88 -14.79 -12.21 -19.50
CA ASP A 88 -13.89 -13.27 -19.93
C ASP A 88 -14.01 -14.51 -19.05
N SER A 89 -13.57 -15.64 -19.60
CA SER A 89 -13.35 -16.87 -18.85
C SER A 89 -12.16 -16.69 -17.90
N ALA A 90 -12.29 -17.26 -16.71
CA ALA A 90 -11.29 -17.13 -15.67
C ALA A 90 -11.23 -18.35 -14.75
N LYS A 91 -10.25 -18.33 -13.87
CA LYS A 91 -10.18 -19.19 -12.68
C LYS A 91 -10.27 -18.31 -11.45
N PHE A 92 -11.06 -18.74 -10.46
CA PHE A 92 -11.34 -18.02 -9.22
C PHE A 92 -10.98 -18.87 -8.00
N ARG A 93 -10.46 -18.27 -6.93
CA ARG A 93 -10.16 -18.93 -5.66
C ARG A 93 -10.05 -17.95 -4.50
N GLY A 94 -10.03 -18.48 -3.28
CA GLY A 94 -9.67 -17.70 -2.09
C GLY A 94 -8.18 -17.29 -2.07
N ARG A 95 -7.87 -16.24 -1.30
CA ARG A 95 -6.50 -15.75 -1.04
C ARG A 95 -6.34 -15.28 0.41
N GLY A 96 -5.13 -14.81 0.73
CA GLY A 96 -4.77 -14.26 2.04
C GLY A 96 -4.54 -15.32 3.11
N ASN A 97 -3.82 -14.96 4.15
CA ASN A 97 -3.57 -15.77 5.34
C ASN A 97 -4.40 -15.22 6.50
N THR A 98 -3.92 -14.19 7.17
CA THR A 98 -4.64 -13.50 8.26
C THR A 98 -5.98 -12.96 7.78
N SER A 99 -6.03 -12.27 6.65
CA SER A 99 -7.27 -11.73 6.07
C SER A 99 -8.32 -12.79 5.74
N TRP A 100 -7.91 -14.03 5.46
CA TRP A 100 -8.85 -15.15 5.28
C TRP A 100 -9.42 -15.64 6.59
N SER A 101 -8.62 -15.67 7.67
CA SER A 101 -9.03 -16.21 8.97
C SER A 101 -9.77 -15.21 9.84
N MET A 102 -9.56 -13.89 9.64
CA MET A 102 -10.07 -12.85 10.54
C MET A 102 -11.58 -12.61 10.50
N GLY A 103 -12.27 -12.96 9.44
CA GLY A 103 -13.69 -12.64 9.33
C GLY A 103 -14.43 -13.49 8.31
N GLU A 104 -15.73 -13.26 8.20
CA GLU A 104 -16.60 -13.94 7.23
C GLU A 104 -16.45 -13.38 5.82
N LYS A 105 -16.13 -12.10 5.69
CA LYS A 105 -15.87 -11.44 4.43
C LYS A 105 -14.51 -11.84 3.88
N LYS A 106 -14.48 -12.89 3.05
CA LYS A 106 -13.24 -13.50 2.54
C LYS A 106 -12.65 -12.75 1.37
N PRO A 107 -11.32 -12.59 1.28
CA PRO A 107 -10.64 -12.07 0.10
C PRO A 107 -10.47 -13.14 -0.97
N TYR A 108 -10.50 -12.72 -2.25
CA TYR A 108 -10.39 -13.61 -3.39
C TYR A 108 -9.32 -13.15 -4.38
N ARG A 109 -9.01 -14.01 -5.33
CA ARG A 109 -8.23 -13.69 -6.51
C ARG A 109 -8.77 -14.46 -7.72
N PHE A 110 -8.57 -13.88 -8.89
CA PHE A 110 -8.89 -14.55 -10.13
C PHE A 110 -7.77 -14.41 -11.15
N LYS A 111 -7.76 -15.31 -12.14
CA LYS A 111 -6.82 -15.29 -13.24
C LYS A 111 -7.60 -15.45 -14.53
N LEU A 112 -7.61 -14.42 -15.36
CA LEU A 112 -8.22 -14.42 -16.70
C LEU A 112 -7.51 -15.42 -17.61
N ASP A 113 -8.23 -16.00 -18.54
CA ASP A 113 -7.64 -16.84 -19.56
C ASP A 113 -6.77 -16.01 -20.53
N LYS A 114 -7.20 -14.79 -20.85
CA LYS A 114 -6.46 -13.83 -21.68
C LYS A 114 -6.05 -12.60 -20.86
N SER A 115 -4.88 -12.03 -21.18
CA SER A 115 -4.43 -10.79 -20.54
C SER A 115 -5.31 -9.62 -20.94
N HIS A 116 -5.79 -8.85 -19.98
CA HIS A 116 -6.61 -7.65 -20.18
C HIS A 116 -6.20 -6.52 -19.23
N ALA A 117 -6.44 -5.28 -19.64
CA ALA A 117 -6.18 -4.06 -18.85
C ALA A 117 -7.44 -3.66 -18.05
N LEU A 118 -7.80 -4.45 -17.04
CA LEU A 118 -9.04 -4.22 -16.27
C LEU A 118 -9.09 -2.86 -15.57
N LEU A 119 -7.93 -2.25 -15.29
CA LEU A 119 -7.83 -0.97 -14.59
C LEU A 119 -7.31 0.14 -15.51
N GLY A 120 -7.39 -0.05 -16.83
CA GLY A 120 -6.93 0.93 -17.81
C GLY A 120 -5.41 1.03 -18.00
N GLY A 121 -4.63 0.33 -17.17
CA GLY A 121 -3.18 0.27 -17.22
C GLY A 121 -2.61 -0.85 -18.11
N ALA A 122 -1.53 -1.47 -17.69
CA ALA A 122 -0.93 -2.60 -18.39
C ALA A 122 -1.83 -3.85 -18.34
N LYS A 123 -1.73 -4.67 -19.40
CA LYS A 123 -2.49 -5.92 -19.49
C LYS A 123 -1.93 -6.97 -18.55
N GLY A 124 -2.79 -7.64 -17.80
CA GLY A 124 -2.45 -8.74 -16.92
C GLY A 124 -3.53 -9.82 -16.87
N LYS A 125 -3.17 -10.97 -16.33
CA LYS A 125 -4.13 -12.06 -16.08
C LYS A 125 -4.56 -12.15 -14.62
N ALA A 126 -3.64 -11.90 -13.70
CA ALA A 126 -3.83 -12.11 -12.26
C ALA A 126 -4.30 -10.84 -11.55
N TRP A 127 -5.43 -10.96 -10.85
CA TRP A 127 -6.12 -9.87 -10.17
C TRP A 127 -6.56 -10.28 -8.77
N VAL A 128 -6.64 -9.32 -7.87
CA VAL A 128 -6.97 -9.54 -6.47
C VAL A 128 -8.19 -8.73 -6.07
N LEU A 129 -9.02 -9.32 -5.23
CA LEU A 129 -10.15 -8.70 -4.55
C LEU A 129 -9.84 -8.62 -3.05
N LEU A 130 -9.40 -7.44 -2.61
CA LEU A 130 -9.13 -7.17 -1.19
C LEU A 130 -10.45 -6.96 -0.46
N SER A 131 -10.69 -7.76 0.58
CA SER A 131 -11.93 -7.72 1.35
C SER A 131 -11.95 -6.65 2.44
N GLN A 132 -10.78 -6.10 2.79
CA GLN A 132 -10.61 -5.17 3.91
C GLN A 132 -11.23 -5.75 5.20
N PRO A 133 -10.66 -6.86 5.70
CA PRO A 133 -11.31 -7.71 6.71
C PRO A 133 -11.29 -7.09 8.11
N ILE A 134 -10.43 -6.09 8.33
CA ILE A 134 -10.35 -5.38 9.61
C ILE A 134 -11.39 -4.28 9.62
N LYS A 135 -12.20 -4.24 10.68
CA LYS A 135 -13.15 -3.15 10.90
C LYS A 135 -12.39 -1.82 10.91
N GLY A 136 -12.77 -0.90 10.06
CA GLY A 136 -12.08 0.39 9.93
C GLY A 136 -11.09 0.48 8.77
N SER A 137 -10.72 -0.64 8.11
CA SER A 137 -9.68 -0.68 7.07
C SER A 137 -10.13 -0.24 5.66
N LEU A 138 -11.33 0.30 5.49
CA LEU A 138 -11.83 0.71 4.17
C LEU A 138 -10.87 1.65 3.42
N LEU A 139 -10.20 2.54 4.15
CA LEU A 139 -9.35 3.58 3.58
C LEU A 139 -7.86 3.18 3.48
N THR A 140 -7.42 2.13 4.17
CA THR A 140 -5.98 1.81 4.34
C THR A 140 -5.27 1.52 3.02
N ASN A 141 -5.65 0.46 2.32
CA ASN A 141 -5.04 0.10 1.05
C ASN A 141 -5.24 1.18 -0.03
N PRO A 142 -6.43 1.79 -0.21
CA PRO A 142 -6.60 2.89 -1.15
C PRO A 142 -5.64 4.05 -0.89
N ILE A 143 -5.49 4.52 0.35
CA ILE A 143 -4.57 5.60 0.70
C ILE A 143 -3.12 5.21 0.44
N GLY A 144 -2.71 4.02 0.87
CA GLY A 144 -1.34 3.52 0.66
C GLY A 144 -0.98 3.38 -0.82
N PHE A 145 -1.88 2.83 -1.64
CA PHE A 145 -1.66 2.70 -3.09
C PHE A 145 -1.66 4.07 -3.78
N ARG A 146 -2.52 5.00 -3.36
CA ARG A 146 -2.49 6.36 -3.89
C ARG A 146 -1.21 7.10 -3.53
N ALA A 147 -0.74 6.98 -2.30
CA ALA A 147 0.56 7.53 -1.90
C ALA A 147 1.71 6.95 -2.76
N ALA A 148 1.68 5.63 -3.02
CA ALA A 148 2.65 4.95 -3.87
C ALA A 148 2.65 5.51 -5.31
N GLN A 149 1.48 5.78 -5.88
CA GLN A 149 1.34 6.42 -7.20
C GLN A 149 1.89 7.87 -7.19
N LEU A 150 1.55 8.66 -6.17
CA LEU A 150 1.96 10.06 -6.06
C LEU A 150 3.48 10.24 -5.94
N VAL A 151 4.17 9.32 -5.27
CA VAL A 151 5.64 9.36 -5.19
C VAL A 151 6.32 8.65 -6.37
N GLY A 152 5.58 7.86 -7.14
CA GLY A 152 6.09 7.09 -8.26
C GLY A 152 6.90 5.86 -7.82
N THR A 153 6.36 5.04 -6.90
CA THR A 153 6.96 3.75 -6.58
C THR A 153 6.88 2.79 -7.76
N VAL A 154 7.83 1.86 -7.82
CA VAL A 154 7.85 0.85 -8.89
C VAL A 154 6.63 -0.07 -8.74
N ALA A 155 5.95 -0.31 -9.87
CA ALA A 155 4.77 -1.17 -9.97
C ALA A 155 3.64 -0.81 -8.97
N ALA A 156 3.43 0.51 -8.74
CA ALA A 156 2.36 0.97 -7.86
C ALA A 156 1.00 0.42 -8.29
N ASN A 157 0.29 -0.19 -7.36
CA ASN A 157 -1.03 -0.77 -7.59
C ASN A 157 -2.09 0.30 -7.87
N HIS A 158 -3.08 -0.05 -8.70
CA HIS A 158 -4.27 0.74 -8.92
C HIS A 158 -5.41 0.30 -7.99
N VAL A 159 -6.42 1.15 -7.87
CA VAL A 159 -7.59 0.92 -7.01
C VAL A 159 -8.86 1.05 -7.86
N LEU A 160 -9.66 0.00 -7.89
CA LEU A 160 -11.03 0.07 -8.39
C LEU A 160 -11.97 -0.52 -7.33
N PRO A 161 -12.81 0.30 -6.68
CA PRO A 161 -13.84 -0.22 -5.80
C PRO A 161 -14.88 -0.98 -6.62
N VAL A 162 -15.20 -2.21 -6.20
CA VAL A 162 -16.19 -3.06 -6.88
C VAL A 162 -17.17 -3.66 -5.88
N GLU A 163 -18.44 -3.66 -6.23
CA GLU A 163 -19.43 -4.51 -5.58
C GLU A 163 -19.34 -5.91 -6.16
N LEU A 164 -18.95 -6.87 -5.33
CA LEU A 164 -18.74 -8.25 -5.74
C LEU A 164 -20.02 -9.07 -5.63
N TYR A 165 -20.33 -9.80 -6.69
CA TYR A 165 -21.37 -10.83 -6.74
C TYR A 165 -20.74 -12.17 -7.14
N VAL A 166 -21.03 -13.24 -6.40
CA VAL A 166 -20.60 -14.60 -6.75
C VAL A 166 -21.84 -15.46 -6.91
N ASN A 167 -22.02 -16.05 -8.10
CA ASN A 167 -23.25 -16.74 -8.48
C ASN A 167 -24.51 -15.89 -8.19
N GLN A 168 -24.44 -14.58 -8.53
CA GLN A 168 -25.46 -13.55 -8.31
C GLN A 168 -25.71 -13.16 -6.84
N GLU A 169 -25.05 -13.77 -5.88
CA GLU A 169 -25.13 -13.41 -4.46
C GLU A 169 -24.17 -12.25 -4.16
N TYR A 170 -24.68 -11.16 -3.59
CA TYR A 170 -23.89 -10.01 -3.18
C TYR A 170 -22.93 -10.37 -2.05
N ARG A 171 -21.65 -10.01 -2.23
CA ARG A 171 -20.58 -10.33 -1.25
C ARG A 171 -19.96 -9.09 -0.60
N GLY A 172 -20.38 -7.89 -0.99
CA GLY A 172 -19.91 -6.64 -0.41
C GLY A 172 -19.04 -5.80 -1.33
N LEU A 173 -18.47 -4.74 -0.77
CA LEU A 173 -17.54 -3.83 -1.43
C LEU A 173 -16.11 -4.35 -1.30
N TYR A 174 -15.42 -4.52 -2.42
CA TYR A 174 -14.03 -4.96 -2.51
C TYR A 174 -13.17 -3.94 -3.24
N ILE A 175 -11.86 -4.00 -3.04
CA ILE A 175 -10.91 -3.31 -3.90
C ILE A 175 -10.36 -4.32 -4.90
N LEU A 176 -10.65 -4.08 -6.19
CA LEU A 176 -9.99 -4.77 -7.30
C LEU A 176 -8.65 -4.08 -7.58
N THR A 177 -7.58 -4.86 -7.59
CA THR A 177 -6.22 -4.40 -7.85
C THR A 177 -5.38 -5.49 -8.52
N GLU A 178 -4.20 -5.13 -9.02
CA GLU A 178 -3.24 -6.07 -9.58
C GLU A 178 -2.73 -7.05 -8.51
N GLN A 179 -2.53 -8.30 -8.90
CA GLN A 179 -1.74 -9.24 -8.10
C GLN A 179 -0.27 -8.83 -8.18
N VAL A 180 0.41 -8.76 -7.04
CA VAL A 180 1.88 -8.69 -7.05
C VAL A 180 2.43 -9.98 -7.62
N ASP A 181 3.06 -9.89 -8.79
CA ASP A 181 3.56 -11.01 -9.56
C ASP A 181 4.61 -10.52 -10.57
N ALA A 182 5.40 -11.43 -11.15
CA ALA A 182 6.27 -11.13 -12.29
C ALA A 182 5.44 -11.07 -13.58
N ALA A 183 4.75 -9.94 -13.77
CA ALA A 183 3.82 -9.75 -14.90
C ALA A 183 3.84 -8.31 -15.40
N SER A 184 3.35 -8.08 -16.62
CA SER A 184 3.38 -6.74 -17.24
C SER A 184 2.54 -5.70 -16.50
N ASN A 185 1.50 -6.12 -15.78
CA ASN A 185 0.65 -5.25 -14.96
C ASN A 185 1.11 -5.16 -13.50
N SER A 186 2.29 -5.67 -13.18
CA SER A 186 2.88 -5.63 -11.84
C SER A 186 4.40 -5.46 -11.95
N VAL A 187 5.21 -6.36 -11.37
CA VAL A 187 6.67 -6.30 -11.49
C VAL A 187 7.11 -6.90 -12.81
N LYS A 188 7.46 -6.05 -13.78
CA LYS A 188 7.90 -6.50 -15.09
C LYS A 188 9.38 -6.89 -15.06
N LEU A 189 9.66 -8.19 -15.02
CA LEU A 189 11.00 -8.71 -15.30
C LEU A 189 11.25 -8.69 -16.80
N LYS A 190 12.45 -8.24 -17.22
CA LYS A 190 12.82 -8.18 -18.64
C LYS A 190 13.01 -9.57 -19.24
N ASP A 191 13.57 -10.47 -18.45
CA ASP A 191 13.89 -11.85 -18.81
C ASP A 191 13.70 -12.72 -17.56
N GLU A 192 12.68 -13.56 -17.58
CA GLU A 192 12.35 -14.44 -16.45
C GLU A 192 13.40 -15.55 -16.22
N SER A 193 14.27 -15.81 -17.20
CA SER A 193 15.38 -16.74 -17.03
C SER A 193 16.54 -16.16 -16.20
N LYS A 194 16.56 -14.84 -16.00
CA LYS A 194 17.63 -14.12 -15.31
C LYS A 194 17.14 -13.25 -14.15
N GLY A 195 15.91 -12.81 -14.21
CA GLY A 195 15.32 -11.95 -13.18
C GLY A 195 14.73 -12.72 -12.01
N ALA A 196 14.60 -12.06 -10.88
CA ALA A 196 13.94 -12.61 -9.69
C ALA A 196 13.04 -11.57 -9.02
N LEU A 197 11.86 -12.02 -8.59
CA LEU A 197 10.97 -11.32 -7.66
C LEU A 197 10.97 -12.08 -6.34
N LEU A 198 11.31 -11.40 -5.27
CA LEU A 198 11.35 -11.93 -3.91
C LEU A 198 10.29 -11.25 -3.04
N GLU A 199 9.81 -11.98 -2.07
CA GLU A 199 9.06 -11.46 -0.94
C GLU A 199 9.83 -11.76 0.35
N LEU A 200 10.12 -10.72 1.12
CA LEU A 200 10.62 -10.89 2.48
C LEU A 200 9.40 -11.04 3.38
N ASP A 201 9.20 -12.26 3.86
CA ASP A 201 8.01 -12.62 4.66
C ASP A 201 8.35 -13.74 5.65
N ASP A 202 8.16 -13.48 6.94
CA ASP A 202 8.46 -14.44 7.99
C ASP A 202 7.45 -15.60 8.07
N TYR A 203 6.38 -15.53 7.30
CA TYR A 203 5.35 -16.56 7.21
C TYR A 203 5.68 -17.65 6.16
N ASP A 204 6.17 -17.20 4.99
CA ASP A 204 6.42 -18.08 3.84
C ASP A 204 7.91 -18.20 3.46
N GLY A 205 8.82 -17.62 4.27
CA GLY A 205 10.24 -17.58 3.97
C GLY A 205 10.84 -18.99 3.79
N THR A 206 11.39 -19.27 2.60
CA THR A 206 12.00 -20.55 2.26
C THR A 206 13.41 -20.70 2.79
N TYR A 207 14.12 -19.60 2.96
CA TYR A 207 15.43 -19.54 3.60
C TYR A 207 15.66 -18.20 4.28
N LYS A 208 16.73 -18.09 5.06
CA LYS A 208 17.16 -16.83 5.70
C LYS A 208 18.51 -16.42 5.16
N ASP A 209 18.68 -15.11 4.85
CA ASP A 209 19.98 -14.56 4.51
C ASP A 209 20.95 -14.66 5.70
N ASP A 210 22.27 -14.56 5.40
CA ASP A 210 23.30 -14.78 6.41
C ASP A 210 23.58 -13.55 7.28
N ASN A 211 23.19 -12.32 6.86
CA ASN A 211 23.60 -11.07 7.50
C ASN A 211 22.57 -10.52 8.50
N PHE A 212 21.28 -10.56 8.16
CA PHE A 212 20.17 -10.06 8.98
C PHE A 212 19.17 -11.15 9.37
N ARG A 213 19.32 -12.36 8.83
CA ARG A 213 18.36 -13.46 8.99
C ARG A 213 16.99 -13.11 8.43
N LEU A 214 16.93 -12.29 7.36
CA LEU A 214 15.69 -11.98 6.67
C LEU A 214 15.08 -13.25 6.09
N PRO A 215 13.79 -13.47 6.30
CA PRO A 215 13.07 -14.56 5.66
C PRO A 215 12.85 -14.23 4.18
N VAL A 216 13.36 -15.04 3.28
CA VAL A 216 13.28 -14.84 1.83
C VAL A 216 12.41 -15.90 1.20
N SER A 217 11.40 -15.47 0.44
CA SER A 217 10.56 -16.30 -0.41
C SER A 217 10.73 -15.90 -1.87
N VAL A 218 11.03 -16.85 -2.75
CA VAL A 218 11.13 -16.61 -4.18
C VAL A 218 9.74 -16.69 -4.80
N LYS A 219 9.21 -15.57 -5.28
CA LYS A 219 7.87 -15.49 -5.90
C LYS A 219 7.92 -15.72 -7.41
N SER A 220 9.02 -15.36 -8.05
CA SER A 220 9.28 -15.64 -9.47
C SER A 220 10.79 -15.63 -9.73
N PRO A 221 11.28 -16.58 -10.54
CA PRO A 221 10.54 -17.76 -11.01
C PRO A 221 10.34 -18.77 -9.88
N GLU A 222 9.20 -19.47 -9.89
CA GLU A 222 9.05 -20.64 -9.02
C GLU A 222 10.01 -21.75 -9.47
N ALA A 223 10.72 -22.41 -8.55
CA ALA A 223 11.77 -23.39 -8.86
C ALA A 223 11.27 -24.53 -9.78
N GLN A 224 10.03 -24.99 -9.56
CA GLN A 224 9.42 -26.04 -10.38
C GLN A 224 9.19 -25.56 -11.82
N ASP A 225 8.68 -24.34 -12.01
CA ASP A 225 8.42 -23.80 -13.34
C ASP A 225 9.72 -23.49 -14.08
N TYR A 226 10.72 -22.97 -13.37
CA TYR A 226 12.06 -22.73 -13.93
C TYR A 226 12.72 -24.05 -14.37
N SER A 227 12.70 -25.07 -13.50
CA SER A 227 13.24 -26.40 -13.81
C SER A 227 12.54 -27.05 -15.02
N LYS A 228 11.23 -26.84 -15.15
CA LYS A 228 10.46 -27.32 -16.30
C LYS A 228 10.82 -26.59 -17.60
N ALA A 229 11.08 -25.30 -17.54
CA ALA A 229 11.40 -24.46 -18.69
C ALA A 229 12.86 -24.61 -19.16
N TYR A 230 13.82 -24.70 -18.22
CA TYR A 230 15.26 -24.59 -18.50
C TYR A 230 16.08 -25.80 -18.05
N GLY A 231 15.49 -26.76 -17.34
CA GLY A 231 16.15 -27.96 -16.83
C GLY A 231 16.61 -27.83 -15.37
N LYS A 232 16.79 -28.98 -14.70
CA LYS A 232 17.13 -29.06 -13.26
C LYS A 232 18.50 -28.45 -12.92
N GLU A 233 19.49 -28.59 -13.77
CA GLU A 233 20.84 -28.04 -13.53
C GLU A 233 20.84 -26.51 -13.67
N ALA A 234 20.08 -25.98 -14.63
CA ALA A 234 19.89 -24.53 -14.77
C ALA A 234 19.15 -23.94 -13.54
N GLU A 235 18.15 -24.64 -13.02
CA GLU A 235 17.44 -24.22 -11.79
C GLU A 235 18.37 -24.20 -10.58
N LYS A 236 19.20 -25.24 -10.39
CA LYS A 236 20.18 -25.26 -9.29
C LYS A 236 21.19 -24.11 -9.40
N THR A 237 21.69 -23.85 -10.60
CA THR A 237 22.61 -22.74 -10.86
C THR A 237 21.95 -21.40 -10.56
N PHE A 238 20.72 -21.19 -11.03
CA PHE A 238 19.94 -19.99 -10.76
C PHE A 238 19.71 -19.79 -9.25
N SER A 239 19.25 -20.82 -8.56
CA SER A 239 18.97 -20.79 -7.13
C SER A 239 20.22 -20.50 -6.29
N ALA A 240 21.37 -21.10 -6.65
CA ALA A 240 22.65 -20.84 -5.99
C ALA A 240 23.12 -19.39 -6.22
N GLN A 241 23.05 -18.89 -7.47
CA GLN A 241 23.38 -17.52 -7.81
C GLN A 241 22.46 -16.52 -7.08
N LEU A 242 21.15 -16.78 -7.08
CA LEU A 242 20.18 -15.93 -6.40
C LEU A 242 20.49 -15.79 -4.90
N ARG A 243 20.78 -16.92 -4.23
CA ARG A 243 21.16 -16.92 -2.81
C ARG A 243 22.45 -16.14 -2.56
N SER A 244 23.46 -16.31 -3.42
CA SER A 244 24.72 -15.57 -3.36
C SER A 244 24.48 -14.06 -3.51
N GLU A 245 23.63 -13.64 -4.47
CA GLU A 245 23.32 -12.23 -4.72
C GLU A 245 22.47 -11.60 -3.60
N VAL A 246 21.57 -12.35 -2.96
CA VAL A 246 20.86 -11.88 -1.76
C VAL A 246 21.83 -11.66 -0.60
N ASN A 247 22.76 -12.58 -0.39
CA ASN A 247 23.78 -12.42 0.67
C ASN A 247 24.74 -11.26 0.38
N ARG A 248 25.13 -11.06 -0.89
CA ARG A 248 25.91 -9.88 -1.32
C ARG A 248 25.15 -8.58 -1.07
N PHE A 249 23.86 -8.54 -1.41
CA PHE A 249 22.99 -7.40 -1.16
C PHE A 249 22.92 -7.05 0.33
N THR A 250 22.58 -8.01 1.17
CA THR A 250 22.44 -7.78 2.61
C THR A 250 23.77 -7.47 3.29
N ALA A 251 24.89 -8.03 2.82
CA ALA A 251 26.22 -7.69 3.29
C ALA A 251 26.61 -6.24 2.98
N ALA A 252 26.34 -5.76 1.76
CA ALA A 252 26.59 -4.37 1.36
C ALA A 252 25.74 -3.40 2.19
N VAL A 253 24.46 -3.71 2.40
CA VAL A 253 23.59 -2.92 3.29
C VAL A 253 24.17 -2.85 4.71
N LYS A 254 24.60 -3.97 5.27
CA LYS A 254 25.21 -4.03 6.62
C LYS A 254 26.48 -3.19 6.72
N ALA A 255 27.22 -3.09 5.62
CA ALA A 255 28.44 -2.28 5.53
C ALA A 255 28.16 -0.78 5.24
N GLY A 256 26.90 -0.35 5.11
CA GLY A 256 26.53 1.02 4.77
C GLY A 256 26.79 1.40 3.31
N LYS A 257 26.82 0.42 2.40
CA LYS A 257 27.12 0.53 0.97
C LYS A 257 25.94 0.10 0.11
N ALA A 258 24.74 0.45 0.55
CA ALA A 258 23.50 0.05 -0.11
C ALA A 258 23.42 0.51 -1.58
N GLU A 259 23.98 1.67 -1.91
CA GLU A 259 24.05 2.24 -3.25
C GLU A 259 24.83 1.40 -4.27
N GLU A 260 25.74 0.53 -3.82
CA GLU A 260 26.48 -0.36 -4.71
C GLU A 260 25.62 -1.52 -5.26
N VAL A 261 24.49 -1.79 -4.63
CA VAL A 261 23.70 -3.02 -4.88
C VAL A 261 22.22 -2.79 -5.14
N MET A 262 21.68 -1.59 -4.86
CA MET A 262 20.26 -1.31 -5.04
C MET A 262 19.98 0.04 -5.68
N ASP A 263 18.79 0.17 -6.27
CA ASP A 263 18.21 1.43 -6.73
C ASP A 263 17.77 2.26 -5.51
N VAL A 264 18.59 3.22 -5.15
CA VAL A 264 18.40 4.08 -3.97
C VAL A 264 17.15 4.93 -4.07
N GLU A 265 16.83 5.47 -5.26
CA GLU A 265 15.64 6.29 -5.49
C GLU A 265 14.36 5.46 -5.38
N ALA A 266 14.34 4.26 -5.95
CA ALA A 266 13.21 3.35 -5.82
C ALA A 266 13.00 2.93 -4.36
N PHE A 267 14.09 2.64 -3.63
CA PHE A 267 14.02 2.34 -2.19
C PHE A 267 13.48 3.52 -1.38
N ALA A 268 13.98 4.73 -1.60
CA ALA A 268 13.54 5.91 -0.87
C ALA A 268 12.03 6.16 -1.01
N ARG A 269 11.48 6.03 -2.24
CA ARG A 269 10.05 6.13 -2.51
C ARG A 269 9.24 5.03 -1.84
N TYR A 270 9.71 3.79 -1.94
CA TYR A 270 9.09 2.63 -1.30
C TYR A 270 9.04 2.81 0.22
N PHE A 271 10.19 3.14 0.82
CA PHE A 271 10.29 3.31 2.27
C PHE A 271 9.45 4.50 2.77
N PHE A 272 9.46 5.62 2.03
CA PHE A 272 8.64 6.79 2.36
C PHE A 272 7.15 6.45 2.48
N VAL A 273 6.58 5.71 1.51
CA VAL A 273 5.16 5.34 1.57
C VAL A 273 4.87 4.47 2.78
N ASN A 274 5.72 3.50 3.08
CA ASN A 274 5.56 2.66 4.27
C ASN A 274 5.70 3.47 5.57
N ALA A 275 6.63 4.44 5.61
CA ALA A 275 6.79 5.35 6.74
C ALA A 275 5.60 6.31 6.88
N LEU A 276 5.08 6.86 5.76
CA LEU A 276 3.89 7.71 5.75
C LEU A 276 2.66 6.96 6.29
N CYS A 277 2.51 5.71 5.89
CA CYS A 277 1.44 4.86 6.40
C CYS A 277 1.69 4.32 7.82
N ASP A 278 2.88 4.48 8.39
CA ASP A 278 3.33 3.77 9.60
C ASP A 278 3.10 2.25 9.48
N ASN A 279 3.53 1.67 8.35
CA ASN A 279 3.30 0.26 8.05
C ASN A 279 4.23 -0.64 8.88
N ARG A 280 3.68 -1.27 9.90
CA ARG A 280 4.42 -2.06 10.89
C ARG A 280 4.86 -3.43 10.37
N GLU A 281 4.33 -3.88 9.23
CA GLU A 281 4.71 -5.13 8.58
C GLU A 281 6.20 -5.19 8.22
N LEU A 282 6.81 -4.03 7.87
CA LEU A 282 8.24 -3.96 7.53
C LEU A 282 9.17 -4.40 8.66
N ARG A 283 8.72 -4.33 9.91
CA ARG A 283 9.58 -4.67 11.07
C ARG A 283 9.93 -6.15 11.14
N HIS A 284 9.06 -7.04 10.63
CA HIS A 284 9.23 -8.49 10.72
C HIS A 284 10.24 -9.08 9.75
N PRO A 285 10.36 -8.81 8.43
CA PRO A 285 9.42 -8.17 7.52
C PRO A 285 8.29 -9.09 7.07
N LYS A 286 7.23 -8.50 6.53
CA LYS A 286 6.14 -9.19 5.83
C LYS A 286 5.76 -8.40 4.59
N SER A 287 5.22 -9.10 3.59
CA SER A 287 4.71 -8.49 2.36
C SER A 287 5.65 -7.45 1.74
N THR A 288 6.96 -7.66 1.91
CA THR A 288 8.02 -6.76 1.46
C THR A 288 8.61 -7.28 0.17
N PHE A 289 8.26 -6.64 -0.96
CA PHE A 289 8.69 -7.08 -2.28
C PHE A 289 9.97 -6.37 -2.73
N VAL A 290 10.89 -7.17 -3.28
CA VAL A 290 12.12 -6.69 -3.90
C VAL A 290 12.43 -7.56 -5.12
N HIS A 291 12.90 -6.93 -6.21
CA HIS A 291 13.18 -7.63 -7.44
C HIS A 291 14.48 -7.18 -8.07
N ARG A 292 15.01 -8.01 -8.97
CA ARG A 292 16.17 -7.71 -9.77
C ARG A 292 15.98 -8.27 -11.17
N THR A 293 16.27 -7.47 -12.20
CA THR A 293 16.00 -7.85 -13.60
C THR A 293 17.01 -8.83 -14.19
N ASP A 294 18.23 -8.90 -13.63
CA ASP A 294 19.25 -9.87 -14.02
C ASP A 294 20.19 -10.15 -12.84
N ILE A 295 20.06 -11.34 -12.24
CA ILE A 295 20.89 -11.75 -11.09
C ILE A 295 22.33 -12.14 -11.47
N PHE A 296 22.61 -12.33 -12.76
CA PHE A 296 23.93 -12.64 -13.27
C PHE A 296 24.71 -11.41 -13.69
N SER A 297 24.05 -10.25 -13.82
CA SER A 297 24.69 -9.00 -14.20
C SER A 297 25.04 -8.15 -12.98
N PRO A 298 26.31 -7.79 -12.76
CA PRO A 298 26.71 -6.93 -11.64
C PRO A 298 26.14 -5.51 -11.72
N SER A 299 25.75 -5.03 -12.92
CA SER A 299 25.14 -3.72 -13.12
C SER A 299 23.63 -3.69 -12.86
N SER A 300 22.97 -4.83 -12.71
CA SER A 300 21.57 -4.90 -12.32
C SER A 300 21.44 -4.66 -10.82
N LEU A 301 20.57 -3.76 -10.42
CA LEU A 301 20.37 -3.38 -9.02
C LEU A 301 19.09 -3.99 -8.45
N TRP A 302 19.09 -4.21 -7.14
CA TRP A 302 17.89 -4.57 -6.41
C TRP A 302 16.94 -3.39 -6.32
N THR A 303 15.67 -3.61 -6.62
CA THR A 303 14.63 -2.58 -6.66
C THR A 303 13.48 -2.97 -5.74
N PHE A 304 13.10 -2.08 -4.82
CA PHE A 304 11.97 -2.27 -3.91
C PHE A 304 10.64 -1.88 -4.54
N GLY A 305 9.61 -2.62 -4.22
CA GLY A 305 8.23 -2.40 -4.65
C GLY A 305 7.62 -3.64 -5.32
N PRO A 306 6.28 -3.62 -5.46
CA PRO A 306 5.35 -2.58 -5.06
C PRO A 306 5.13 -2.48 -3.54
N VAL A 307 4.50 -1.39 -3.10
CA VAL A 307 3.95 -1.30 -1.74
C VAL A 307 2.72 -2.20 -1.66
N TRP A 308 2.64 -2.99 -0.61
CA TRP A 308 1.57 -3.97 -0.43
C TRP A 308 1.20 -4.13 1.05
N ASP A 309 -0.04 -4.53 1.31
CA ASP A 309 -0.54 -4.92 2.63
C ASP A 309 -0.35 -3.84 3.72
N VAL A 310 -1.10 -2.75 3.57
CA VAL A 310 -1.10 -1.65 4.54
C VAL A 310 -2.29 -1.72 5.52
N ASP A 311 -2.80 -2.91 5.77
CA ASP A 311 -3.92 -3.12 6.69
C ASP A 311 -3.51 -2.96 8.17
N TRP A 312 -2.22 -3.17 8.49
CA TRP A 312 -1.64 -2.97 9.83
C TRP A 312 -0.83 -1.68 9.93
N ALA A 313 -1.35 -0.63 9.34
CA ALA A 313 -0.73 0.67 9.18
C ALA A 313 -1.57 1.78 9.84
N PHE A 314 -1.22 3.04 9.63
CA PHE A 314 -1.96 4.23 10.05
C PHE A 314 -2.27 4.26 11.55
N GLY A 315 -1.26 3.94 12.37
CA GLY A 315 -1.44 3.96 13.81
C GLY A 315 -2.42 2.92 14.35
N TYR A 316 -2.62 1.81 13.62
CA TYR A 316 -3.45 0.69 14.07
C TYR A 316 -2.87 0.05 15.33
N GLU A 317 -3.65 0.01 16.40
CA GLU A 317 -3.21 -0.45 17.72
C GLU A 317 -3.57 -1.92 18.04
N GLY A 318 -4.14 -2.65 17.08
CA GLY A 318 -4.51 -4.05 17.24
C GLY A 318 -5.93 -4.28 17.77
N THR A 319 -6.68 -3.22 18.11
CA THR A 319 -8.04 -3.28 18.69
C THR A 319 -9.13 -2.81 17.73
N PHE A 320 -8.89 -2.91 16.41
CA PHE A 320 -9.78 -2.42 15.35
C PHE A 320 -9.93 -0.89 15.29
N GLN A 321 -8.96 -0.17 15.83
CA GLN A 321 -8.91 1.29 15.73
C GLN A 321 -7.69 1.72 14.91
N TYR A 322 -7.93 2.60 13.95
CA TYR A 322 -6.89 3.31 13.20
C TYR A 322 -6.67 4.68 13.80
N LEU A 323 -5.53 5.29 13.50
CA LEU A 323 -5.11 6.60 14.00
C LEU A 323 -4.95 6.67 15.54
N GLY A 324 -4.89 5.51 16.20
CA GLY A 324 -4.68 5.43 17.65
C GLY A 324 -3.27 5.78 18.09
N THR A 325 -2.27 5.56 17.24
CA THR A 325 -0.91 6.04 17.47
C THR A 325 -0.76 7.45 16.93
N PRO A 326 -0.11 8.38 17.66
CA PRO A 326 0.16 9.73 17.19
C PRO A 326 0.94 9.73 15.86
N ALA A 327 0.64 10.72 15.01
CA ALA A 327 1.27 10.87 13.70
C ALA A 327 2.78 11.14 13.79
N ASP A 328 3.24 11.73 14.89
CA ASP A 328 4.64 12.04 15.22
C ASP A 328 5.38 10.90 15.94
N SER A 329 4.93 9.67 15.76
CA SER A 329 5.52 8.48 16.35
C SER A 329 6.60 7.86 15.46
N THR A 330 7.76 7.55 16.02
CA THR A 330 8.87 6.82 15.34
C THR A 330 8.66 5.30 15.34
N TYR A 331 7.44 4.83 15.34
CA TYR A 331 7.14 3.43 15.61
C TYR A 331 7.75 2.45 14.60
N LEU A 332 7.83 2.80 13.31
CA LEU A 332 8.30 1.88 12.27
C LEU A 332 9.74 1.39 12.52
N LEU A 333 10.69 2.29 12.73
CA LEU A 333 12.08 1.96 13.05
C LEU A 333 12.46 2.29 14.50
N GLY A 334 11.52 2.73 15.30
CA GLY A 334 11.68 3.21 16.65
C GLY A 334 11.96 2.16 17.72
N ALA A 335 11.64 2.49 18.97
CA ALA A 335 11.79 1.62 20.13
C ALA A 335 11.00 0.30 19.98
N GLY A 336 11.35 -0.69 20.77
CA GLY A 336 10.73 -2.01 20.78
C GLY A 336 11.68 -3.12 20.33
N PRO A 337 11.24 -4.39 20.35
CA PRO A 337 12.10 -5.53 20.09
C PRO A 337 12.80 -5.43 18.74
N ASN A 338 14.07 -5.81 18.69
CA ASN A 338 14.78 -5.96 17.44
C ASN A 338 14.13 -7.08 16.61
N LYS A 339 13.92 -6.79 15.35
CA LYS A 339 13.41 -7.73 14.34
C LYS A 339 14.28 -7.59 13.10
N SER A 340 14.44 -8.66 12.36
CA SER A 340 15.33 -8.69 11.19
C SER A 340 15.03 -7.59 10.17
N GLY A 341 13.75 -7.30 9.90
CA GLY A 341 13.35 -6.21 9.02
C GLY A 341 13.73 -4.84 9.59
N LYS A 342 13.45 -4.59 10.87
CA LYS A 342 13.83 -3.34 11.53
C LYS A 342 15.33 -3.09 11.44
N GLU A 343 16.17 -4.08 11.75
CA GLU A 343 17.64 -3.96 11.69
C GLU A 343 18.11 -3.72 10.25
N PHE A 344 17.55 -4.44 9.28
CA PHE A 344 17.86 -4.30 7.87
C PHE A 344 17.52 -2.90 7.35
N PHE A 345 16.29 -2.41 7.59
CA PHE A 345 15.90 -1.08 7.14
C PHE A 345 16.66 0.04 7.84
N ARG A 346 17.02 -0.12 9.12
CA ARG A 346 17.92 0.84 9.80
C ARG A 346 19.30 0.89 9.15
N ALA A 347 19.85 -0.25 8.77
CA ALA A 347 21.15 -0.33 8.13
C ALA A 347 21.19 0.33 6.75
N MET A 348 20.06 0.39 6.02
CA MET A 348 19.96 1.14 4.76
C MET A 348 20.38 2.61 4.92
N PHE A 349 19.99 3.23 6.04
CA PHE A 349 20.28 4.64 6.34
C PHE A 349 21.70 4.90 6.84
N LEU A 350 22.57 3.88 6.92
CA LEU A 350 24.02 4.09 7.06
C LEU A 350 24.62 4.68 5.80
N SER A 351 24.03 4.39 4.61
CA SER A 351 24.42 4.99 3.33
C SER A 351 24.00 6.45 3.26
N GLN A 352 24.94 7.34 2.89
CA GLN A 352 24.65 8.76 2.64
C GLN A 352 23.65 8.92 1.48
N SER A 353 23.86 8.19 0.39
CA SER A 353 23.00 8.27 -0.80
C SER A 353 21.53 7.91 -0.47
N VAL A 354 21.33 6.94 0.43
CA VAL A 354 19.97 6.57 0.90
C VAL A 354 19.35 7.69 1.70
N ARG A 355 20.09 8.30 2.63
CA ARG A 355 19.58 9.45 3.41
C ARG A 355 19.23 10.62 2.52
N ASP A 356 20.09 10.96 1.55
CA ASP A 356 19.87 12.05 0.59
C ASP A 356 18.60 11.83 -0.24
N ALA A 357 18.43 10.62 -0.76
CA ALA A 357 17.25 10.26 -1.56
C ALA A 357 15.96 10.30 -0.71
N TYR A 358 16.01 9.75 0.51
CA TYR A 358 14.86 9.75 1.41
C TYR A 358 14.45 11.16 1.82
N GLN A 359 15.42 12.01 2.20
CA GLN A 359 15.18 13.42 2.52
C GLN A 359 14.52 14.15 1.35
N ARG A 360 15.06 14.02 0.12
CA ARG A 360 14.43 14.60 -1.08
C ARG A 360 12.98 14.15 -1.26
N VAL A 361 12.70 12.86 -1.09
CA VAL A 361 11.34 12.32 -1.25
C VAL A 361 10.40 12.91 -0.21
N CYS A 362 10.82 13.03 1.06
CA CYS A 362 10.03 13.63 2.14
C CYS A 362 9.69 15.10 1.83
N HIS A 363 10.70 15.91 1.50
CA HIS A 363 10.53 17.32 1.14
C HIS A 363 9.66 17.48 -0.11
N ASP A 364 9.95 16.76 -1.18
CA ASP A 364 9.18 16.80 -2.43
C ASP A 364 7.70 16.47 -2.25
N PHE A 365 7.39 15.54 -1.36
CA PHE A 365 6.00 15.15 -1.12
C PHE A 365 5.18 16.26 -0.49
N VAL A 366 5.80 17.04 0.37
CA VAL A 366 5.18 18.19 1.03
C VAL A 366 5.22 19.41 0.14
N GLU A 367 6.40 19.83 -0.31
CA GLU A 367 6.62 21.09 -1.04
C GLU A 367 5.94 21.12 -2.42
N LYS A 368 5.79 19.95 -3.06
CA LYS A 368 5.07 19.82 -4.34
C LYS A 368 3.58 19.58 -4.18
N GLY A 369 3.02 19.73 -2.97
CA GLY A 369 1.60 19.60 -2.68
C GLY A 369 1.03 18.17 -2.86
N LYS A 370 1.87 17.13 -2.86
CA LYS A 370 1.40 15.74 -3.00
C LYS A 370 0.63 15.27 -1.78
N ILE A 371 0.97 15.79 -0.61
CA ILE A 371 0.22 15.52 0.62
C ILE A 371 -1.21 16.07 0.55
N ASP A 372 -1.40 17.24 -0.06
CA ASP A 372 -2.75 17.81 -0.23
C ASP A 372 -3.56 17.03 -1.25
N GLN A 373 -2.93 16.55 -2.32
CA GLN A 373 -3.56 15.63 -3.28
C GLN A 373 -3.96 14.31 -2.59
N LEU A 374 -3.14 13.77 -1.69
CA LEU A 374 -3.48 12.56 -0.94
C LEU A 374 -4.61 12.83 0.06
N ALA A 375 -4.60 13.96 0.73
CA ALA A 375 -5.65 14.34 1.67
C ALA A 375 -7.00 14.58 0.96
N ALA A 376 -6.98 15.23 -0.20
CA ALA A 376 -8.17 15.38 -1.04
C ALA A 376 -8.71 14.02 -1.52
N TYR A 377 -7.81 13.11 -1.89
CA TYR A 377 -8.18 11.75 -2.29
C TYR A 377 -8.93 10.96 -1.20
N VAL A 378 -8.61 11.15 0.07
CA VAL A 378 -9.33 10.48 1.17
C VAL A 378 -10.82 10.82 1.14
N GLU A 379 -11.15 12.09 0.95
CA GLU A 379 -12.54 12.57 0.87
C GLU A 379 -13.22 12.12 -0.42
N GLU A 380 -12.54 12.26 -1.55
CA GLU A 380 -13.02 11.83 -2.85
C GLU A 380 -13.35 10.33 -2.86
N PHE A 381 -12.42 9.51 -2.37
CA PHE A 381 -12.62 8.06 -2.29
C PHE A 381 -13.80 7.71 -1.38
N GLU A 382 -13.83 8.21 -0.14
CA GLU A 382 -14.93 7.94 0.79
C GLU A 382 -16.29 8.35 0.20
N THR A 383 -16.36 9.54 -0.39
CA THR A 383 -17.59 10.06 -1.01
C THR A 383 -18.03 9.18 -2.18
N SER A 384 -17.09 8.75 -3.01
CA SER A 384 -17.39 7.92 -4.19
C SER A 384 -17.91 6.53 -3.83
N VAL A 385 -17.44 5.96 -2.73
CA VAL A 385 -17.82 4.59 -2.30
C VAL A 385 -18.92 4.58 -1.24
N ARG A 386 -19.31 5.71 -0.67
CA ARG A 386 -20.16 5.83 0.53
C ARG A 386 -21.40 4.94 0.50
N THR A 387 -22.17 4.99 -0.56
CA THR A 387 -23.41 4.19 -0.67
C THR A 387 -23.13 2.69 -0.65
N ALA A 388 -22.14 2.23 -1.42
CA ALA A 388 -21.76 0.83 -1.46
C ALA A 388 -21.10 0.40 -0.12
N ALA A 389 -20.30 1.28 0.46
CA ALA A 389 -19.63 1.03 1.74
C ALA A 389 -20.62 0.97 2.92
N GLN A 390 -21.69 1.77 2.91
CA GLN A 390 -22.77 1.66 3.90
C GLN A 390 -23.52 0.33 3.78
N ARG A 391 -23.77 -0.15 2.55
CA ARG A 391 -24.38 -1.47 2.31
C ARG A 391 -23.47 -2.60 2.79
N ASP A 392 -22.17 -2.52 2.48
CA ASP A 392 -21.14 -3.45 2.93
C ASP A 392 -21.01 -3.46 4.45
N TRP A 393 -20.99 -2.26 5.07
CA TRP A 393 -20.93 -2.09 6.51
C TRP A 393 -22.11 -2.76 7.21
N LYS A 394 -23.34 -2.50 6.73
CA LYS A 394 -24.55 -3.11 7.27
C LYS A 394 -24.50 -4.64 7.22
N GLN A 395 -23.97 -5.22 6.14
CA GLN A 395 -23.89 -6.67 5.97
C GLN A 395 -22.87 -7.32 6.89
N TRP A 396 -21.69 -6.71 7.07
CA TRP A 396 -20.55 -7.38 7.69
C TRP A 396 -20.17 -6.84 9.07
N TYR A 397 -20.45 -5.58 9.35
CA TYR A 397 -19.96 -4.87 10.53
C TYR A 397 -21.02 -4.07 11.27
N GLY A 398 -22.20 -3.87 10.69
CA GLY A 398 -23.23 -2.95 11.16
C GLY A 398 -23.89 -3.33 12.47
N HIS A 399 -23.62 -4.53 12.99
CA HIS A 399 -24.15 -4.98 14.26
C HIS A 399 -23.02 -5.46 15.17
N ASP A 400 -23.20 -5.30 16.46
CA ASP A 400 -22.34 -5.96 17.44
C ASP A 400 -22.81 -7.39 17.71
N ARG A 401 -22.11 -8.10 18.58
CA ARG A 401 -22.47 -9.48 18.98
C ARG A 401 -23.82 -9.60 19.66
N TRP A 402 -24.41 -8.48 20.09
CA TRP A 402 -25.70 -8.41 20.75
C TRP A 402 -26.81 -7.96 19.79
N GLY A 403 -26.49 -7.67 18.52
CA GLY A 403 -27.44 -7.20 17.51
C GLY A 403 -27.69 -5.69 17.52
N TYR A 404 -26.98 -4.90 18.31
CA TYR A 404 -27.10 -3.44 18.29
C TYR A 404 -26.46 -2.86 17.03
N GLU A 405 -27.18 -1.93 16.39
CA GLU A 405 -26.66 -1.24 15.21
C GLU A 405 -25.41 -0.42 15.53
N ARG A 406 -24.46 -0.47 14.62
CA ARG A 406 -23.25 0.36 14.63
C ARG A 406 -23.32 1.36 13.51
N PRO A 407 -23.16 2.66 13.79
CA PRO A 407 -23.16 3.67 12.75
C PRO A 407 -21.99 3.48 11.77
N TYR A 408 -22.21 3.85 10.52
CA TYR A 408 -21.15 3.90 9.50
C TYR A 408 -20.10 4.97 9.88
N PRO A 409 -18.82 4.60 10.07
CA PRO A 409 -17.86 5.48 10.74
C PRO A 409 -17.06 6.37 9.80
N TYR A 410 -16.99 6.04 8.49
CA TYR A 410 -15.96 6.61 7.62
C TYR A 410 -16.22 8.05 7.23
N ALA A 411 -17.47 8.45 6.99
CA ALA A 411 -17.79 9.82 6.62
C ALA A 411 -17.36 10.85 7.68
N SER A 412 -17.54 10.53 8.97
CA SER A 412 -17.09 11.36 10.08
C SER A 412 -15.59 11.28 10.36
N ALA A 413 -14.91 10.29 9.81
CA ALA A 413 -13.48 10.06 10.03
C ALA A 413 -12.58 10.77 9.00
N VAL A 414 -13.11 11.25 7.87
CA VAL A 414 -12.32 11.83 6.76
C VAL A 414 -11.36 12.92 7.26
N SER A 415 -11.84 13.89 8.02
CA SER A 415 -11.01 14.98 8.53
C SER A 415 -9.89 14.52 9.47
N TYR A 416 -10.15 13.45 10.26
CA TYR A 416 -9.12 12.85 11.12
C TYR A 416 -8.02 12.17 10.29
N TRP A 417 -8.39 11.43 9.23
CA TRP A 417 -7.43 10.84 8.31
C TRP A 417 -6.59 11.90 7.60
N GLN A 418 -7.22 12.95 7.09
CA GLN A 418 -6.53 14.07 6.44
C GLN A 418 -5.53 14.77 7.38
N SER A 419 -5.96 15.07 8.60
CA SER A 419 -5.11 15.71 9.62
C SER A 419 -3.95 14.83 10.05
N TRP A 420 -4.21 13.52 10.26
CA TRP A 420 -3.16 12.57 10.63
C TRP A 420 -2.11 12.43 9.52
N LEU A 421 -2.53 12.34 8.27
CA LEU A 421 -1.62 12.22 7.12
C LEU A 421 -0.74 13.46 6.96
N ARG A 422 -1.30 14.67 7.11
CA ARG A 422 -0.53 15.92 7.05
C ARG A 422 0.49 16.00 8.19
N ALA A 423 0.06 15.71 9.41
CA ALA A 423 0.96 15.66 10.55
C ALA A 423 2.07 14.63 10.37
N ARG A 424 1.74 13.45 9.82
CA ARG A 424 2.70 12.38 9.55
C ARG A 424 3.73 12.80 8.50
N ALA A 425 3.29 13.40 7.40
CA ALA A 425 4.20 13.88 6.35
C ALA A 425 5.17 14.95 6.88
N ALA A 426 4.66 15.89 7.69
CA ALA A 426 5.48 16.90 8.35
C ALA A 426 6.52 16.30 9.30
N TYR A 427 6.11 15.31 10.08
CA TYR A 427 7.01 14.58 10.96
C TYR A 427 8.14 13.89 10.17
N LEU A 428 7.81 13.24 9.04
CA LEU A 428 8.81 12.53 8.25
C LEU A 428 9.85 13.46 7.60
N VAL A 429 9.48 14.69 7.25
CA VAL A 429 10.46 15.72 6.82
C VAL A 429 11.48 15.95 7.91
N GLN A 430 11.05 16.21 9.14
CA GLN A 430 11.97 16.47 10.25
C GLN A 430 12.77 15.25 10.66
N GLU A 431 12.16 14.06 10.62
CA GLU A 431 12.86 12.80 10.87
C GLU A 431 13.98 12.59 9.85
N ALA A 432 13.72 12.85 8.56
CA ALA A 432 14.71 12.74 7.49
C ALA A 432 15.85 13.76 7.68
N ASP A 433 15.55 15.02 8.00
CA ASP A 433 16.54 16.05 8.30
C ASP A 433 17.40 15.67 9.51
N HIS A 434 16.78 15.13 10.54
CA HIS A 434 17.47 14.66 11.72
C HIS A 434 18.41 13.47 11.40
N TRP A 435 17.99 12.53 10.58
CA TRP A 435 18.83 11.39 10.16
C TRP A 435 20.01 11.81 9.27
N GLN A 436 19.90 12.91 8.54
CA GLN A 436 21.05 13.52 7.86
C GLN A 436 22.09 14.03 8.86
N GLN A 437 21.66 14.77 9.88
CA GLN A 437 22.55 15.32 10.91
C GLN A 437 23.24 14.23 11.74
N THR A 438 22.49 13.21 12.11
CA THR A 438 22.98 12.08 12.96
C THR A 438 23.64 10.96 12.17
N LYS A 439 23.68 11.05 10.82
CA LYS A 439 24.25 10.07 9.90
C LYS A 439 23.63 8.65 10.06
N GLY A 440 22.37 8.58 10.41
CA GLY A 440 21.65 7.32 10.58
C GLY A 440 20.32 7.49 11.31
N VAL A 441 19.63 6.38 11.53
CA VAL A 441 18.32 6.37 12.21
C VAL A 441 18.50 6.58 13.71
N THR A 442 18.07 7.73 14.18
CA THR A 442 18.00 8.08 15.60
C THR A 442 16.63 8.70 15.91
N TYR A 443 16.31 8.84 17.18
CA TYR A 443 15.01 9.36 17.57
C TYR A 443 15.01 10.89 17.61
N LEU A 444 13.92 11.49 17.16
CA LEU A 444 13.60 12.87 17.49
C LEU A 444 13.30 12.95 18.99
N ASN A 445 13.84 13.95 19.67
CA ASN A 445 13.49 14.25 21.06
C ASN A 445 12.23 15.15 21.10
N ASP A 446 11.59 15.23 22.26
CA ASP A 446 10.34 16.01 22.45
C ASP A 446 10.49 17.49 22.05
N ASN A 447 11.67 18.10 22.22
CA ASN A 447 11.94 19.49 21.84
C ASN A 447 11.96 19.67 20.31
N THR A 448 12.40 18.66 19.57
CA THR A 448 12.40 18.66 18.09
C THR A 448 10.96 18.55 17.55
N ILE A 449 10.14 17.71 18.19
CA ILE A 449 8.73 17.51 17.82
C ILE A 449 7.89 18.78 18.03
N THR A 450 8.20 19.59 19.04
CA THR A 450 7.48 20.84 19.32
C THR A 450 7.58 21.84 18.17
N ALA A 451 8.68 21.85 17.43
CA ALA A 451 8.88 22.72 16.26
C ALA A 451 7.96 22.37 15.07
N ILE A 452 7.44 21.13 14.96
CA ILE A 452 6.53 20.69 13.88
C ILE A 452 5.18 21.42 13.96
N ARG A 453 4.73 21.75 15.15
CA ARG A 453 3.44 22.42 15.38
C ARG A 453 3.39 23.85 14.84
N THR A 454 4.50 24.39 14.38
CA THR A 454 4.64 25.77 13.92
C THR A 454 4.96 25.93 12.43
N LEU A 455 4.89 24.86 11.60
CA LEU A 455 5.12 24.98 10.16
C LEU A 455 4.01 25.79 9.48
N PRO A 456 4.36 26.73 8.55
CA PRO A 456 3.45 27.79 8.06
C PRO A 456 2.25 27.31 7.23
N TRP A 457 2.18 26.05 6.84
CA TRP A 457 1.07 25.48 6.08
C TRP A 457 -0.05 24.85 6.95
N GLY A 458 0.12 24.87 8.27
CA GLY A 458 -0.93 24.53 9.24
C GLY A 458 -1.97 25.62 9.44
N THR A 459 -1.87 26.77 8.76
CA THR A 459 -2.74 27.93 8.98
C THR A 459 -3.72 28.22 7.84
N ALA A 460 -3.66 27.51 6.71
CA ALA A 460 -4.69 27.59 5.68
C ALA A 460 -5.77 26.55 6.01
N ASP A 461 -6.86 27.01 6.64
CA ASP A 461 -8.13 26.32 6.78
C ASP A 461 -8.13 24.95 7.53
N ALA A 462 -7.35 24.81 8.58
CA ALA A 462 -7.76 23.91 9.65
C ALA A 462 -9.10 24.44 10.19
N PRO A 463 -10.19 23.61 10.21
CA PRO A 463 -11.38 24.04 10.92
C PRO A 463 -10.95 24.45 12.32
N THR A 464 -11.35 25.65 12.74
CA THR A 464 -11.06 26.22 14.04
C THR A 464 -11.55 25.39 15.23
N ASP A 465 -12.08 24.19 14.95
CA ASP A 465 -12.56 23.17 15.89
C ASP A 465 -11.62 21.98 16.11
N ALA A 466 -10.37 22.02 15.60
CA ALA A 466 -9.32 21.16 16.14
C ALA A 466 -8.98 21.69 17.54
N ALA A 467 -9.88 21.42 18.48
CA ALA A 467 -9.73 21.76 19.88
C ALA A 467 -8.37 21.26 20.35
N ALA A 468 -7.51 22.19 20.70
CA ALA A 468 -6.40 21.95 21.60
C ALA A 468 -6.90 21.01 22.70
N ALA A 469 -6.10 20.00 23.07
CA ALA A 469 -6.46 19.10 24.16
C ALA A 469 -7.00 19.96 25.31
N PRO A 470 -8.26 19.80 25.72
CA PRO A 470 -8.87 20.74 26.66
C PRO A 470 -8.06 20.75 27.93
N SER A 471 -7.49 21.90 28.27
CA SER A 471 -7.03 22.15 29.63
C SER A 471 -8.24 21.91 30.53
N LEU A 472 -8.06 21.28 31.68
CA LEU A 472 -9.12 20.94 32.63
C LEU A 472 -9.89 22.17 33.20
N SER A 473 -9.61 23.38 32.70
CA SER A 473 -10.25 24.65 33.05
C SER A 473 -11.30 25.11 32.02
N SER A 474 -11.58 24.39 30.95
CA SER A 474 -12.63 24.76 29.99
C SER A 474 -14.01 24.21 30.41
N PRO A 475 -15.10 25.05 30.34
CA PRO A 475 -16.42 24.68 30.84
C PRO A 475 -17.22 23.67 30.00
N ALA A 476 -16.59 22.94 29.08
CA ALA A 476 -17.25 22.02 28.14
C ALA A 476 -16.91 20.55 28.39
N VAL A 477 -16.73 20.09 29.64
CA VAL A 477 -16.65 18.66 29.92
C VAL A 477 -18.06 18.08 29.87
N SER A 478 -18.51 17.58 28.74
CA SER A 478 -19.88 17.10 28.57
C SER A 478 -20.10 15.62 28.94
N HIS A 479 -19.05 14.77 28.98
CA HIS A 479 -19.21 13.35 29.19
C HIS A 479 -18.07 12.71 30.00
N ILE A 480 -18.38 12.31 31.24
CA ILE A 480 -17.49 11.53 32.10
C ILE A 480 -18.14 10.19 32.38
N TYR A 481 -17.39 9.09 32.22
CA TYR A 481 -17.86 7.73 32.47
C TYR A 481 -16.89 7.00 33.40
N ASP A 482 -17.41 6.08 34.21
CA ASP A 482 -16.60 5.08 34.90
C ASP A 482 -16.20 3.94 33.95
N LEU A 483 -15.38 3.01 34.42
CA LEU A 483 -14.92 1.86 33.63
C LEU A 483 -16.04 0.86 33.26
N SER A 484 -17.19 0.95 33.92
CA SER A 484 -18.36 0.13 33.62
C SER A 484 -19.26 0.79 32.57
N GLY A 485 -18.89 1.99 32.10
CA GLY A 485 -19.63 2.74 31.08
C GLY A 485 -20.77 3.58 31.64
N HIS A 486 -20.90 3.73 32.96
CA HIS A 486 -21.90 4.62 33.56
C HIS A 486 -21.47 6.07 33.49
N ARG A 487 -22.38 6.94 33.06
CA ARG A 487 -22.14 8.38 33.00
C ARG A 487 -22.12 8.94 34.43
N LEU A 488 -21.05 9.69 34.72
CA LEU A 488 -20.88 10.39 35.99
C LEU A 488 -21.18 11.89 35.86
N SER A 489 -21.71 12.49 36.89
CA SER A 489 -21.76 13.95 36.98
C SER A 489 -20.36 14.53 37.24
N PRO A 490 -20.07 15.80 36.87
CA PRO A 490 -18.80 16.43 37.20
C PRO A 490 -18.49 16.44 38.71
N SER A 491 -19.51 16.50 39.55
CA SER A 491 -19.39 16.45 41.02
C SER A 491 -18.98 15.03 41.50
N ASP A 492 -19.55 13.97 40.92
CA ASP A 492 -19.23 12.59 41.30
C ASP A 492 -17.82 12.18 40.84
N ALA A 493 -17.40 12.75 39.71
CA ALA A 493 -16.05 12.54 39.17
C ALA A 493 -14.98 13.34 39.95
N ALA A 494 -15.35 14.40 40.66
CA ALA A 494 -14.46 15.23 41.41
C ALA A 494 -14.23 14.80 42.87
N GLN A 495 -15.02 13.83 43.38
CA GLN A 495 -14.87 13.34 44.75
C GLN A 495 -13.56 12.52 44.89
N PRO A 496 -12.66 12.90 45.83
CA PRO A 496 -11.47 12.11 46.11
C PRO A 496 -11.85 10.76 46.72
N SER A 497 -11.40 9.64 46.11
CA SER A 497 -11.50 8.36 46.76
C SER A 497 -10.38 8.20 47.77
N SER A 498 -10.70 7.81 48.96
CA SER A 498 -9.77 7.75 50.09
C SER A 498 -8.80 6.54 50.05
N ALA A 499 -8.75 5.76 48.95
CA ALA A 499 -8.00 4.51 48.99
C ALA A 499 -7.27 4.08 47.68
N ALA A 500 -7.56 4.64 46.51
CA ALA A 500 -6.80 4.33 45.27
C ALA A 500 -7.11 5.33 44.13
N PRO A 501 -6.18 5.58 43.20
CA PRO A 501 -6.44 6.40 42.03
C PRO A 501 -7.57 5.86 41.19
N ARG A 502 -8.54 6.70 40.85
CA ARG A 502 -9.72 6.35 40.06
C ARG A 502 -9.43 6.52 38.57
N LEU A 503 -9.63 5.49 37.78
CA LEU A 503 -9.55 5.58 36.32
C LEU A 503 -10.92 5.96 35.77
N LEU A 504 -10.99 7.09 35.06
CA LEU A 504 -12.19 7.64 34.44
C LEU A 504 -12.03 7.74 32.92
N ILE A 505 -13.14 7.75 32.19
CA ILE A 505 -13.17 8.09 30.76
C ILE A 505 -13.79 9.49 30.62
N VAL A 506 -12.98 10.48 30.25
CA VAL A 506 -13.41 11.87 30.05
C VAL A 506 -13.29 12.19 28.57
N ASN A 507 -14.43 12.49 27.90
CA ASN A 507 -14.47 12.74 26.46
C ASN A 507 -13.75 11.65 25.63
N GLY A 508 -13.96 10.36 25.99
CA GLY A 508 -13.36 9.22 25.32
C GLY A 508 -11.89 8.91 25.68
N LYS A 509 -11.27 9.68 26.57
CA LYS A 509 -9.88 9.47 27.03
C LYS A 509 -9.85 8.91 28.46
N LYS A 510 -8.95 7.96 28.72
CA LYS A 510 -8.68 7.46 30.07
C LYS A 510 -7.90 8.51 30.86
N VAL A 511 -8.41 8.86 32.03
CA VAL A 511 -7.79 9.84 32.95
C VAL A 511 -7.70 9.18 34.33
N ILE A 512 -6.52 9.24 34.97
CA ILE A 512 -6.32 8.80 36.35
C ILE A 512 -6.51 10.03 37.26
N ARG A 513 -7.38 9.90 38.26
CA ARG A 513 -7.59 10.90 39.31
C ARG A 513 -7.49 10.28 40.70
#